data_9e6f226b660151930a7d2d4f9df10493
#
_entry.id   9e6f226b660151930a7d2d4f9df10493
#
_cell.length_a   1.000
_cell.length_b   1.000
_cell.length_c   1.000
_cell.angle_alpha   90.00
_cell.angle_beta   90.00
_cell.angle_gamma   90.00
#
_symmetry.space_group_name_H-M   'P 1'
#
loop_
_entity.id
_entity.type
_entity.pdbx_description
1 polymer ?
#
loop_
_entity_poly.entity_id
_entity_poly.type
_entity_poly.pdbx_seq_one_letter_code
_entity_poly.pdbx_strand_id
1 'polypeptide(L)'
;MPVGEIAALSAEQLVQLQEAAQQDLQRAKTVSDWLDGAIALKYADRAQDNRQEAGKDTGTIRFEDDGVTVIAELPKRIDWDQALLAQIAENIASAGEDPAEFIETKLSVSERKYSALPESWRKGFEPARTVRTGKPKFRLVLNEEVR
;
A
#
# COMPACT_ATOMS: atom_id res chain seq x y z
N MET A 1 15.00 -5.10 -27.36
CA MET A 1 15.00 -3.80 -28.05
C MET A 1 15.41 -2.70 -27.08
N PRO A 2 16.43 -1.93 -27.39
CA PRO A 2 16.85 -0.84 -26.51
C PRO A 2 15.78 0.24 -26.38
N VAL A 3 15.74 0.91 -25.22
CA VAL A 3 14.75 1.95 -24.92
C VAL A 3 14.76 3.07 -25.96
N GLY A 4 15.94 3.46 -26.47
CA GLY A 4 16.04 4.48 -27.49
C GLY A 4 15.39 4.12 -28.82
N GLU A 5 15.42 2.86 -29.20
CA GLU A 5 14.74 2.38 -30.41
C GLU A 5 13.23 2.40 -30.23
N ILE A 6 12.73 2.03 -29.05
CA ILE A 6 11.31 2.10 -28.72
C ILE A 6 10.85 3.58 -28.76
N ALA A 7 11.64 4.48 -28.20
CA ALA A 7 11.32 5.90 -28.20
C ALA A 7 11.21 6.51 -29.61
N ALA A 8 11.87 5.90 -30.60
CA ALA A 8 11.82 6.35 -31.99
C ALA A 8 10.57 5.86 -32.75
N LEU A 9 9.78 4.97 -32.16
CA LEU A 9 8.53 4.49 -32.77
C LEU A 9 7.47 5.60 -32.84
N SER A 10 6.51 5.43 -33.73
CA SER A 10 5.38 6.36 -33.81
C SER A 10 4.51 6.29 -32.54
N ALA A 11 3.78 7.35 -32.28
CA ALA A 11 2.84 7.38 -31.15
C ALA A 11 1.81 6.25 -31.24
N GLU A 12 1.31 5.93 -32.43
CA GLU A 12 0.36 4.84 -32.65
C GLU A 12 0.98 3.49 -32.30
N GLN A 13 2.22 3.23 -32.71
CA GLN A 13 2.93 2.01 -32.35
C GLN A 13 3.18 1.91 -30.85
N LEU A 14 3.50 3.03 -30.19
CA LEU A 14 3.68 3.08 -28.74
C LEU A 14 2.37 2.80 -28.00
N VAL A 15 1.23 3.29 -28.49
CA VAL A 15 -0.10 2.96 -27.92
C VAL A 15 -0.32 1.45 -27.95
N GLN A 16 -0.09 0.82 -29.10
CA GLN A 16 -0.28 -0.63 -29.26
C GLN A 16 0.62 -1.44 -28.33
N LEU A 17 1.89 -1.05 -28.21
CA LEU A 17 2.84 -1.73 -27.31
C LEU A 17 2.44 -1.55 -25.84
N GLN A 18 2.02 -0.35 -25.45
CA GLN A 18 1.59 -0.07 -24.09
C GLN A 18 0.35 -0.90 -23.72
N GLU A 19 -0.64 -0.95 -24.61
CA GLU A 19 -1.85 -1.76 -24.40
C GLU A 19 -1.52 -3.25 -24.28
N ALA A 20 -0.67 -3.77 -25.17
CA ALA A 20 -0.25 -5.16 -25.13
C ALA A 20 0.48 -5.50 -23.82
N ALA A 21 1.38 -4.63 -23.38
CA ALA A 21 2.11 -4.81 -22.12
C ALA A 21 1.18 -4.79 -20.91
N GLN A 22 0.19 -3.90 -20.89
CA GLN A 22 -0.80 -3.83 -19.82
C GLN A 22 -1.69 -5.07 -19.77
N GLN A 23 -2.09 -5.60 -20.93
CA GLN A 23 -2.86 -6.85 -21.00
C GLN A 23 -2.06 -8.04 -20.50
N ASP A 24 -0.77 -8.13 -20.87
CA ASP A 24 0.10 -9.20 -20.40
C ASP A 24 0.30 -9.14 -18.88
N LEU A 25 0.48 -7.95 -18.34
CA LEU A 25 0.58 -7.73 -16.90
C LEU A 25 -0.71 -8.18 -16.18
N GLN A 26 -1.87 -7.83 -16.74
CA GLN A 26 -3.16 -8.21 -16.16
C GLN A 26 -3.37 -9.72 -16.20
N ARG A 27 -3.00 -10.38 -17.28
CA ARG A 27 -3.08 -11.85 -17.38
C ARG A 27 -2.17 -12.51 -16.35
N ALA A 28 -0.94 -12.04 -16.24
CA ALA A 28 0.01 -12.58 -15.27
C ALA A 28 -0.50 -12.40 -13.84
N LYS A 29 -1.09 -11.24 -13.53
CA LYS A 29 -1.69 -10.96 -12.23
C LYS A 29 -2.84 -11.93 -11.95
N THR A 30 -3.72 -12.14 -12.91
CA THR A 30 -4.86 -13.06 -12.77
C THR A 30 -4.38 -14.48 -12.47
N VAL A 31 -3.40 -14.97 -13.21
CA VAL A 31 -2.82 -16.31 -13.00
C VAL A 31 -2.16 -16.40 -11.63
N SER A 32 -1.41 -15.38 -11.24
CA SER A 32 -0.77 -15.30 -9.93
C SER A 32 -1.79 -15.36 -8.79
N ASP A 33 -2.87 -14.59 -8.91
CA ASP A 33 -3.95 -14.57 -7.91
C ASP A 33 -4.64 -15.94 -7.79
N TRP A 34 -4.85 -16.63 -8.92
CA TRP A 34 -5.42 -17.99 -8.91
C TRP A 34 -4.49 -18.99 -8.20
N LEU A 35 -3.20 -18.92 -8.50
CA LEU A 35 -2.21 -19.79 -7.86
C LEU A 35 -2.12 -19.51 -6.36
N ASP A 36 -2.10 -18.25 -5.97
CA ASP A 36 -2.08 -17.86 -4.56
C ASP A 36 -3.34 -18.39 -3.84
N GLY A 37 -4.50 -18.28 -4.46
CA GLY A 37 -5.74 -18.83 -3.93
C GLY A 37 -5.70 -20.33 -3.77
N ALA A 38 -5.18 -21.05 -4.77
CA ALA A 38 -5.05 -22.52 -4.72
C ALA A 38 -4.04 -22.96 -3.66
N ILE A 39 -2.91 -22.27 -3.55
CA ILE A 39 -1.89 -22.54 -2.55
C ILE A 39 -2.45 -22.30 -1.14
N ALA A 40 -3.17 -21.19 -0.95
CA ALA A 40 -3.84 -20.91 0.31
C ALA A 40 -4.84 -22.00 0.68
N LEU A 41 -5.64 -22.44 -0.27
CA LEU A 41 -6.62 -23.50 -0.04
C LEU A 41 -5.92 -24.81 0.39
N LYS A 42 -4.78 -25.10 -0.21
CA LYS A 42 -4.03 -26.33 0.11
C LYS A 42 -3.39 -26.29 1.49
N TYR A 43 -2.86 -25.15 1.91
CA TYR A 43 -1.99 -25.05 3.08
C TYR A 43 -2.53 -24.25 4.27
N ALA A 44 -3.67 -23.56 4.12
CA ALA A 44 -4.19 -22.68 5.16
C ALA A 44 -4.40 -23.40 6.51
N ASP A 45 -5.05 -24.56 6.49
CA ASP A 45 -5.35 -25.31 7.72
C ASP A 45 -4.08 -25.80 8.39
N ARG A 46 -3.15 -26.35 7.61
CA ARG A 46 -1.88 -26.86 8.11
C ARG A 46 -1.03 -25.71 8.68
N ALA A 47 -1.05 -24.56 8.03
CA ALA A 47 -0.36 -23.37 8.51
C ALA A 47 -0.92 -22.89 9.85
N GLN A 48 -2.25 -22.88 9.98
CA GLN A 48 -2.91 -22.49 11.22
C GLN A 48 -2.62 -23.46 12.35
N ASP A 49 -2.65 -24.75 12.08
CA ASP A 49 -2.31 -25.78 13.07
C ASP A 49 -0.87 -25.61 13.58
N ASN A 50 0.06 -25.34 12.67
CA ASN A 50 1.46 -25.11 13.04
C ASN A 50 1.64 -23.82 13.85
N ARG A 51 0.86 -22.78 13.58
CA ARG A 51 0.88 -21.56 14.40
C ARG A 51 0.37 -21.82 15.80
N GLN A 52 -0.72 -22.59 15.93
CA GLN A 52 -1.27 -22.93 17.23
C GLN A 52 -0.29 -23.75 18.07
N GLU A 53 0.39 -24.73 17.46
CA GLU A 53 1.43 -25.54 18.13
C GLU A 53 2.59 -24.66 18.61
N ALA A 54 2.95 -23.62 17.86
CA ALA A 54 3.98 -22.66 18.21
C ALA A 54 3.51 -21.58 19.18
N GLY A 55 2.24 -21.59 19.57
CA GLY A 55 1.65 -20.57 20.45
C GLY A 55 1.47 -19.22 19.82
N LYS A 56 1.29 -19.17 18.48
CA LYS A 56 1.13 -17.93 17.70
C LYS A 56 -0.22 -17.88 17.03
N ASP A 57 -0.82 -16.69 16.98
CA ASP A 57 -2.05 -16.44 16.20
C ASP A 57 -1.72 -15.89 14.81
N THR A 58 -0.61 -15.16 14.69
CA THR A 58 -0.14 -14.51 13.46
C THR A 58 1.35 -14.76 13.28
N GLY A 59 1.92 -14.20 12.23
CA GLY A 59 3.34 -14.27 11.96
C GLY A 59 3.72 -15.35 10.97
N THR A 60 5.01 -15.57 10.83
CA THR A 60 5.60 -16.47 9.86
C THR A 60 5.91 -17.82 10.47
N ILE A 61 5.48 -18.89 9.80
CA ILE A 61 5.83 -20.27 10.15
C ILE A 61 6.35 -20.97 8.90
N ARG A 62 7.06 -22.07 9.13
CA ARG A 62 7.64 -22.88 8.06
C ARG A 62 7.35 -24.34 8.30
N PHE A 63 7.07 -25.07 7.24
CA PHE A 63 6.95 -26.51 7.27
C PHE A 63 7.33 -27.12 5.93
N GLU A 64 7.58 -28.41 5.92
CA GLU A 64 7.97 -29.15 4.71
C GLU A 64 6.79 -29.89 4.13
N ASP A 65 6.69 -29.87 2.81
CA ASP A 65 5.75 -30.68 2.05
C ASP A 65 6.44 -31.21 0.80
N ASP A 66 6.70 -32.52 0.80
CA ASP A 66 7.27 -33.26 -0.34
C ASP A 66 8.53 -32.59 -0.93
N GLY A 67 9.50 -32.29 -0.06
CA GLY A 67 10.77 -31.66 -0.47
C GLY A 67 10.70 -30.16 -0.72
N VAL A 68 9.55 -29.55 -0.44
CA VAL A 68 9.34 -28.11 -0.60
C VAL A 68 9.14 -27.47 0.78
N THR A 69 9.88 -26.42 1.07
CA THR A 69 9.66 -25.63 2.27
C THR A 69 8.53 -24.65 2.02
N VAL A 70 7.45 -24.78 2.79
CA VAL A 70 6.31 -23.86 2.74
C VAL A 70 6.52 -22.81 3.81
N ILE A 71 6.59 -21.55 3.40
CA ILE A 71 6.68 -20.40 4.29
C ILE A 71 5.32 -19.71 4.29
N ALA A 72 4.63 -19.74 5.41
CA ALA A 72 3.30 -19.15 5.55
C ALA A 72 3.37 -17.91 6.42
N GLU A 73 3.06 -16.78 5.83
CA GLU A 73 3.05 -15.48 6.50
C GLU A 73 1.61 -15.03 6.72
N LEU A 74 1.29 -14.71 7.96
CA LEU A 74 0.02 -14.10 8.32
C LEU A 74 0.32 -12.79 9.03
N PRO A 75 0.31 -11.66 8.30
CA PRO A 75 0.68 -10.37 8.89
C PRO A 75 -0.36 -9.93 9.91
N LYS A 76 0.13 -9.36 11.00
CA LYS A 76 -0.72 -8.75 12.01
C LYS A 76 -1.00 -7.32 11.60
N ARG A 77 -2.27 -6.97 11.46
CA ARG A 77 -2.71 -5.61 11.21
C ARG A 77 -3.45 -5.09 12.43
N ILE A 78 -3.05 -3.92 12.90
CA ILE A 78 -3.65 -3.28 14.06
C ILE A 78 -4.21 -1.96 13.62
N ASP A 79 -5.50 -1.77 13.84
CA ASP A 79 -6.18 -0.51 13.62
C ASP A 79 -6.61 0.07 14.97
N TRP A 80 -6.38 1.35 15.14
CA TRP A 80 -6.73 2.05 16.37
C TRP A 80 -7.90 3.00 16.11
N ASP A 81 -8.94 2.89 16.92
CA ASP A 81 -10.05 3.85 16.92
C ASP A 81 -9.53 5.18 17.47
N GLN A 82 -9.47 6.19 16.62
CA GLN A 82 -8.88 7.49 16.96
C GLN A 82 -9.68 8.23 18.04
N ALA A 83 -10.99 8.11 18.03
CA ALA A 83 -11.85 8.74 19.04
C ALA A 83 -11.63 8.10 20.42
N LEU A 84 -11.55 6.78 20.48
CA LEU A 84 -11.26 6.07 21.72
C LEU A 84 -9.84 6.33 22.22
N LEU A 85 -8.87 6.43 21.32
CA LEU A 85 -7.49 6.77 21.70
C LEU A 85 -7.40 8.17 22.29
N ALA A 86 -8.13 9.13 21.73
CA ALA A 86 -8.18 10.49 22.26
C ALA A 86 -8.76 10.50 23.68
N GLN A 87 -9.81 9.73 23.92
CA GLN A 87 -10.40 9.58 25.25
C GLN A 87 -9.45 8.91 26.24
N ILE A 88 -8.75 7.89 25.81
CA ILE A 88 -7.73 7.21 26.61
C ILE A 88 -6.61 8.18 26.98
N ALA A 89 -6.18 9.02 26.02
CA ALA A 89 -5.17 10.06 26.28
C ALA A 89 -5.63 11.02 27.38
N GLU A 90 -6.89 11.48 27.33
CA GLU A 90 -7.47 12.32 28.36
C GLU A 90 -7.49 11.63 29.72
N ASN A 91 -7.84 10.35 29.76
CA ASN A 91 -7.87 9.56 31.00
C ASN A 91 -6.46 9.40 31.58
N ILE A 92 -5.45 9.18 30.75
CA ILE A 92 -4.05 9.10 31.19
C ILE A 92 -3.60 10.42 31.79
N ALA A 93 -3.90 11.55 31.12
CA ALA A 93 -3.59 12.87 31.63
C ALA A 93 -4.28 13.16 32.97
N SER A 94 -5.55 12.78 33.10
CA SER A 94 -6.32 12.94 34.36
C SER A 94 -5.77 12.12 35.51
N ALA A 95 -5.08 11.01 35.22
CA ALA A 95 -4.41 10.16 36.20
C ALA A 95 -3.03 10.70 36.62
N GLY A 96 -2.61 11.83 36.05
CA GLY A 96 -1.32 12.44 36.35
C GLY A 96 -0.14 11.92 35.53
N GLU A 97 -0.41 11.08 34.53
CA GLU A 97 0.60 10.56 33.62
C GLU A 97 0.66 11.36 32.32
N ASP A 98 1.79 11.27 31.60
CA ASP A 98 1.97 11.93 30.31
C ASP A 98 1.47 11.02 29.18
N PRO A 99 0.40 11.41 28.46
CA PRO A 99 -0.09 10.60 27.33
C PRO A 99 0.94 10.37 26.24
N ALA A 100 1.90 11.27 26.07
CA ALA A 100 2.95 11.16 25.03
C ALA A 100 3.89 9.99 25.26
N GLU A 101 3.98 9.45 26.46
CA GLU A 101 4.76 8.24 26.76
C GLU A 101 4.14 6.98 26.14
N PHE A 102 2.84 7.01 25.86
CA PHE A 102 2.08 5.83 25.40
C PHE A 102 1.48 6.01 24.02
N ILE A 103 1.15 7.25 23.63
CA ILE A 103 0.40 7.58 22.41
C ILE A 103 1.15 8.64 21.61
N GLU A 104 1.49 8.30 20.36
CA GLU A 104 2.10 9.25 19.45
C GLU A 104 1.02 10.07 18.74
N THR A 105 1.24 11.38 18.64
CA THR A 105 0.35 12.30 17.93
C THR A 105 1.04 12.80 16.67
N LYS A 106 0.38 12.58 15.52
CA LYS A 106 0.81 13.13 14.24
C LYS A 106 -0.12 14.26 13.83
N LEU A 107 0.47 15.38 13.44
CA LEU A 107 -0.26 16.50 12.88
C LEU A 107 -0.18 16.43 11.36
N SER A 108 -1.31 16.65 10.69
CA SER A 108 -1.35 16.67 9.24
C SER A 108 -2.30 17.74 8.74
N VAL A 109 -2.05 18.21 7.54
CA VAL A 109 -2.91 19.19 6.86
C VAL A 109 -3.27 18.61 5.50
N SER A 110 -4.57 18.54 5.20
CA SER A 110 -4.98 18.12 3.86
C SER A 110 -4.67 19.24 2.87
N GLU A 111 -4.23 18.86 1.68
CA GLU A 111 -3.89 19.84 0.62
C GLU A 111 -5.10 20.70 0.24
N ARG A 112 -6.29 20.11 0.28
CA ARG A 112 -7.53 20.84 0.02
C ARG A 112 -7.76 21.95 1.04
N LYS A 113 -7.59 21.66 2.33
CA LYS A 113 -7.75 22.65 3.40
C LYS A 113 -6.68 23.72 3.33
N TYR A 114 -5.46 23.33 3.05
CA TYR A 114 -4.35 24.27 2.87
C TYR A 114 -4.62 25.23 1.72
N SER A 115 -5.02 24.73 0.56
CA SER A 115 -5.32 25.54 -0.62
C SER A 115 -6.49 26.50 -0.43
N ALA A 116 -7.42 26.19 0.47
CA ALA A 116 -8.57 27.02 0.79
C ALA A 116 -8.24 28.16 1.77
N LEU A 117 -7.07 28.14 2.40
CA LEU A 117 -6.67 29.16 3.35
C LEU A 117 -6.35 30.49 2.63
N PRO A 118 -6.59 31.64 3.33
CA PRO A 118 -6.09 32.93 2.84
C PRO A 118 -4.58 32.92 2.68
N GLU A 119 -4.07 33.73 1.76
CA GLU A 119 -2.64 33.77 1.46
C GLU A 119 -1.76 34.06 2.71
N SER A 120 -2.22 34.94 3.56
CA SER A 120 -1.49 35.28 4.81
C SER A 120 -1.33 34.07 5.73
N TRP A 121 -2.35 33.20 5.80
CA TRP A 121 -2.29 31.97 6.59
C TRP A 121 -1.42 30.91 5.93
N ARG A 122 -1.51 30.77 4.59
CA ARG A 122 -0.67 29.82 3.85
C ARG A 122 0.82 30.11 4.04
N LYS A 123 1.21 31.38 4.09
CA LYS A 123 2.60 31.76 4.34
C LYS A 123 3.13 31.24 5.68
N GLY A 124 2.27 31.15 6.69
CA GLY A 124 2.64 30.60 7.99
C GLY A 124 2.92 29.10 7.94
N PHE A 125 2.31 28.36 7.02
CA PHE A 125 2.51 26.92 6.84
C PHE A 125 3.69 26.57 5.93
N GLU A 126 4.12 27.49 5.07
CA GLU A 126 5.18 27.25 4.08
C GLU A 126 6.46 26.63 4.65
N PRO A 127 7.00 27.10 5.80
CA PRO A 127 8.22 26.52 6.35
C PRO A 127 8.10 25.03 6.69
N ALA A 128 6.89 24.57 6.99
CA ALA A 128 6.61 23.17 7.32
C ALA A 128 6.22 22.32 6.11
N ARG A 129 6.05 22.96 4.94
CA ARG A 129 5.55 22.30 3.73
C ARG A 129 6.68 22.03 2.76
N THR A 130 6.86 20.76 2.40
CA THR A 130 7.79 20.33 1.36
C THR A 130 7.01 19.61 0.27
N VAL A 131 7.14 20.08 -0.97
CA VAL A 131 6.53 19.43 -2.14
C VAL A 131 7.58 18.55 -2.80
N ARG A 132 7.24 17.28 -2.97
CA ARG A 132 8.04 16.32 -3.71
C ARG A 132 7.21 15.79 -4.86
N THR A 133 7.84 15.69 -6.03
CA THR A 133 7.19 15.11 -7.20
C THR A 133 7.53 13.63 -7.28
N GLY A 134 6.55 12.83 -7.72
CA GLY A 134 6.77 11.43 -8.02
C GLY A 134 7.28 11.25 -9.45
N LYS A 135 7.47 9.99 -9.84
CA LYS A 135 7.82 9.64 -11.21
C LYS A 135 6.69 10.03 -12.15
N PRO A 136 6.97 10.78 -13.23
CA PRO A 136 5.92 11.15 -14.18
C PRO A 136 5.36 9.91 -14.88
N LYS A 137 4.08 9.93 -15.14
CA LYS A 137 3.36 8.86 -15.84
C LYS A 137 2.74 9.42 -17.11
N PHE A 138 2.81 8.65 -18.16
CA PHE A 138 2.23 9.01 -19.45
C PHE A 138 1.23 7.94 -19.87
N ARG A 139 0.03 8.38 -20.22
CA ARG A 139 -0.99 7.52 -20.80
C ARG A 139 -1.25 8.01 -22.23
N LEU A 140 -1.14 7.10 -23.17
CA LEU A 140 -1.38 7.40 -24.59
C LEU A 140 -2.78 6.92 -24.97
N VAL A 141 -3.57 7.80 -25.54
CA VAL A 141 -4.94 7.51 -25.97
C VAL A 141 -5.12 7.97 -27.40
N LEU A 142 -5.67 7.11 -28.23
CA LEU A 142 -6.02 7.49 -29.60
C LEU A 142 -7.14 8.54 -29.57
N ASN A 143 -7.07 9.55 -30.46
CA ASN A 143 -8.04 10.65 -30.46
C ASN A 143 -9.49 10.18 -30.63
N GLU A 144 -9.72 9.08 -31.30
CA GLU A 144 -11.04 8.48 -31.50
C GLU A 144 -11.68 7.96 -30.20
N GLU A 145 -10.87 7.67 -29.17
CA GLU A 145 -11.30 7.17 -27.87
C GLU A 145 -11.53 8.29 -26.85
N VAL A 146 -11.08 9.50 -27.14
CA VAL A 146 -11.25 10.67 -26.27
C VAL A 146 -12.63 11.30 -26.52
N ARG A 147 -13.51 11.25 -25.54
CA ARG A 147 -14.86 11.83 -25.61
C ARG A 147 -15.15 12.71 -24.41
#